data_110fefc9656049e6c4c25a234c577132
#
_entry.id   110fefc9656049e6c4c25a234c577132
#
_cell.length_a   1.000
_cell.length_b   1.000
_cell.length_c   1.000
_cell.angle_alpha   90.00
_cell.angle_beta   90.00
_cell.angle_gamma   90.00
#
_symmetry.space_group_name_H-M   'P 1'
#
loop_
_entity.id
_entity.type
_entity.pdbx_description
1 polymer ?
#
loop_
_entity_poly.entity_id
_entity_poly.type
_entity_poly.pdbx_seq_one_letter_code
_entity_poly.pdbx_strand_id
1 'polypeptide(L)'
;MLKPLPARLLRYALYLLALLLIGITILLWQAPTLIQRHLPGWLATHYGLHLSLGKIEVGIRSPSLVLGPSALLDDQQQALVSFEELKLIPALKASWQQRALVLEEATLTAPRADLVRLEDLKGEARFNLTDALASLLAPAPEQTPPASAEPVLVTIGKLSVEQGRLSYRDSRKQSSPGWVPPLTLDKLALHLPGFSTAEGVLNPYRLSATVNEKSPLKVEGEFDMMSGAGKGNLSLGKVAIAPFAPLWAPYLKATLAKGEASAELAYRLTQGKQGLDWQLSKGKLTLANWQLTRNKGEEFARFKQLALTGIRIDGNKQRLELDAATLKSPAITAVLDHQQQLDLADLLIPQKTPKGGKQPATPAKPWQWALKQTRIDQGSLTLTEATSGKPLKRAISAIALTLGPLGSQTAQPSPLTLNAALDTRTTVAFDGTLGLTPFTLNGAIRQQGLPLTLAQPYLQHLLRISV
;
A
#
# COMPACT_ATOMS: atom_id res chain seq x y z
N MET A 1 0.26 -4.59 -9.25
CA MET A 1 -0.92 -4.68 -8.36
C MET A 1 -0.47 -5.41 -7.11
N LEU A 2 -0.25 -4.66 -6.03
CA LEU A 2 0.00 -5.26 -4.72
C LEU A 2 -1.30 -5.95 -4.32
N LYS A 3 -1.29 -7.29 -4.24
CA LYS A 3 -2.38 -8.02 -3.58
C LYS A 3 -2.49 -7.45 -2.17
N PRO A 4 -3.67 -7.01 -1.70
CA PRO A 4 -3.84 -6.60 -0.32
C PRO A 4 -3.33 -7.74 0.56
N LEU A 5 -2.57 -7.40 1.60
CA LEU A 5 -2.22 -8.37 2.65
C LEU A 5 -3.52 -9.08 3.02
N PRO A 6 -3.59 -10.40 2.93
CA PRO A 6 -4.84 -11.09 3.16
C PRO A 6 -5.32 -10.73 4.57
N ALA A 7 -6.58 -10.30 4.68
CA ALA A 7 -7.24 -10.03 5.96
C ALA A 7 -7.11 -11.22 6.94
N ARG A 8 -6.79 -12.40 6.42
CA ARG A 8 -6.38 -13.60 7.15
C ARG A 8 -5.11 -13.40 8.00
N LEU A 9 -4.10 -12.66 7.50
CA LEU A 9 -2.85 -12.41 8.26
C LEU A 9 -3.09 -11.48 9.45
N LEU A 10 -3.93 -10.45 9.30
CA LEU A 10 -4.32 -9.60 10.41
C LEU A 10 -5.18 -10.35 11.43
N ARG A 11 -6.11 -11.20 10.98
CA ARG A 11 -6.86 -12.11 11.85
C ARG A 11 -5.92 -13.09 12.56
N TYR A 12 -4.97 -13.69 11.87
CA TYR A 12 -4.03 -14.63 12.49
C TYR A 12 -3.10 -13.94 13.49
N ALA A 13 -2.62 -12.74 13.21
CA ALA A 13 -1.84 -11.95 14.18
C ALA A 13 -2.68 -11.59 15.43
N LEU A 14 -3.95 -11.24 15.25
CA LEU A 14 -4.89 -10.96 16.35
C LEU A 14 -5.30 -12.24 17.09
N TYR A 15 -5.51 -13.36 16.40
CA TYR A 15 -5.74 -14.66 17.05
C TYR A 15 -4.51 -15.11 17.84
N LEU A 16 -3.33 -14.86 17.35
CA LEU A 16 -2.08 -15.19 18.03
C LEU A 16 -1.89 -14.34 19.29
N LEU A 17 -2.20 -13.07 19.23
CA LEU A 17 -2.22 -12.18 20.39
C LEU A 17 -3.29 -12.61 21.39
N ALA A 18 -4.48 -12.94 20.94
CA ALA A 18 -5.56 -13.44 21.81
C ALA A 18 -5.24 -14.81 22.41
N LEU A 19 -4.64 -15.74 21.66
CA LEU A 19 -4.19 -17.06 22.13
C LEU A 19 -3.03 -16.95 23.12
N LEU A 20 -2.09 -16.04 22.87
CA LEU A 20 -1.01 -15.70 23.82
C LEU A 20 -1.61 -15.17 25.13
N LEU A 21 -2.58 -14.26 25.05
CA LEU A 21 -3.27 -13.68 26.20
C LEU A 21 -4.11 -14.71 26.96
N ILE A 22 -4.84 -15.57 26.25
CA ILE A 22 -5.64 -16.64 26.85
C ILE A 22 -4.75 -17.72 27.47
N GLY A 23 -3.70 -18.15 26.77
CA GLY A 23 -2.73 -19.11 27.30
C GLY A 23 -2.04 -18.61 28.57
N ILE A 24 -1.64 -17.33 28.58
CA ILE A 24 -1.04 -16.68 29.76
C ILE A 24 -2.06 -16.61 30.92
N THR A 25 -3.31 -16.31 30.65
CA THR A 25 -4.35 -16.15 31.71
C THR A 25 -4.74 -17.48 32.35
N ILE A 26 -4.87 -18.57 31.59
CA ILE A 26 -5.13 -19.92 32.09
C ILE A 26 -3.95 -20.43 32.93
N LEU A 27 -2.75 -20.13 32.53
CA LEU A 27 -1.53 -20.53 33.22
C LEU A 27 -1.26 -19.70 34.49
N LEU A 28 -1.78 -18.45 34.56
CA LEU A 28 -1.72 -17.61 35.77
C LEU A 28 -2.36 -18.25 37.00
N TRP A 29 -3.31 -19.11 36.80
CA TRP A 29 -4.04 -19.77 37.89
C TRP A 29 -3.28 -20.96 38.48
N GLN A 30 -2.29 -21.54 37.80
CA GLN A 30 -1.67 -22.78 38.25
C GLN A 30 -0.17 -22.78 38.57
N ALA A 31 0.54 -21.67 38.59
CA ALA A 31 1.90 -21.52 39.05
C ALA A 31 2.91 -20.92 38.01
N PRO A 32 3.37 -19.69 38.22
CA PRO A 32 4.39 -19.03 37.37
C PRO A 32 5.67 -19.87 37.14
N THR A 33 6.04 -20.67 38.13
CA THR A 33 7.24 -21.52 38.06
C THR A 33 7.09 -22.75 37.16
N LEU A 34 5.88 -23.29 37.00
CA LEU A 34 5.61 -24.39 36.06
C LEU A 34 5.65 -23.91 34.62
N ILE A 35 5.17 -22.70 34.37
CA ILE A 35 5.18 -22.07 33.04
C ILE A 35 6.62 -21.89 32.56
N GLN A 36 7.46 -21.25 33.37
CA GLN A 36 8.85 -21.00 33.00
C GLN A 36 9.65 -22.27 32.74
N ARG A 37 9.31 -23.36 33.43
CA ARG A 37 10.02 -24.65 33.28
C ARG A 37 9.49 -25.52 32.14
N HIS A 38 8.19 -25.57 31.94
CA HIS A 38 7.60 -26.55 31.03
C HIS A 38 7.19 -26.00 29.67
N LEU A 39 6.73 -24.73 29.60
CA LEU A 39 6.25 -24.14 28.36
C LEU A 39 7.33 -24.02 27.28
N PRO A 40 8.55 -23.55 27.57
CA PRO A 40 9.59 -23.48 26.55
C PRO A 40 9.97 -24.86 25.98
N GLY A 41 10.11 -25.86 26.84
CA GLY A 41 10.43 -27.23 26.43
C GLY A 41 9.29 -27.89 25.63
N TRP A 42 8.06 -27.66 26.04
CA TRP A 42 6.87 -28.17 25.33
C TRP A 42 6.72 -27.55 23.94
N LEU A 43 6.90 -26.22 23.79
CA LEU A 43 6.89 -25.54 22.51
C LEU A 43 8.01 -26.00 21.58
N ALA A 44 9.21 -26.17 22.12
CA ALA A 44 10.34 -26.66 21.34
C ALA A 44 10.10 -28.10 20.82
N THR A 45 9.55 -28.97 21.67
CA THR A 45 9.33 -30.37 21.28
C THR A 45 8.18 -30.55 20.30
N HIS A 46 7.09 -29.80 20.45
CA HIS A 46 5.87 -30.02 19.66
C HIS A 46 5.79 -29.13 18.41
N TYR A 47 6.41 -27.96 18.44
CA TYR A 47 6.26 -26.96 17.39
C TYR A 47 7.59 -26.47 16.81
N GLY A 48 8.74 -26.92 17.33
CA GLY A 48 10.05 -26.44 16.89
C GLY A 48 10.31 -24.97 17.25
N LEU A 49 9.53 -24.39 18.16
CA LEU A 49 9.63 -23.00 18.56
C LEU A 49 10.30 -22.85 19.90
N HIS A 50 11.32 -22.01 19.99
CA HIS A 50 12.04 -21.74 21.23
C HIS A 50 11.49 -20.47 21.88
N LEU A 51 10.93 -20.61 23.08
CA LEU A 51 10.41 -19.51 23.87
C LEU A 51 11.41 -19.09 24.95
N SER A 52 11.89 -17.86 24.89
CA SER A 52 12.63 -17.21 25.97
C SER A 52 11.68 -16.39 26.82
N LEU A 53 11.49 -16.74 28.08
CA LEU A 53 10.58 -16.04 29.01
C LEU A 53 11.39 -15.24 30.01
N GLY A 54 11.06 -13.96 30.12
CA GLY A 54 11.54 -13.08 31.17
C GLY A 54 10.92 -13.39 32.55
N LYS A 55 11.25 -12.56 33.54
CA LYS A 55 10.71 -12.69 34.89
C LYS A 55 9.19 -12.46 34.86
N ILE A 56 8.46 -13.32 35.53
CA ILE A 56 7.01 -13.18 35.75
C ILE A 56 6.79 -12.61 37.15
N GLU A 57 6.13 -11.47 37.24
CA GLU A 57 5.77 -10.83 38.51
C GLU A 57 4.23 -10.83 38.66
N VAL A 58 3.76 -11.26 39.81
CA VAL A 58 2.34 -11.31 40.14
C VAL A 58 2.05 -10.35 41.29
N GLY A 59 1.21 -9.35 41.05
CA GLY A 59 0.74 -8.42 42.07
C GLY A 59 -0.39 -9.05 42.90
N ILE A 60 -0.21 -9.14 44.23
CA ILE A 60 -1.17 -9.76 45.14
C ILE A 60 -2.21 -8.73 45.64
N ARG A 61 -1.80 -7.48 45.91
CA ARG A 61 -2.70 -6.42 46.41
C ARG A 61 -3.58 -5.84 45.32
N SER A 62 -3.05 -5.68 44.12
CA SER A 62 -3.77 -5.33 42.92
C SER A 62 -3.51 -6.46 41.92
N PRO A 63 -4.51 -7.30 41.60
CA PRO A 63 -4.30 -8.41 40.67
C PRO A 63 -3.68 -7.91 39.39
N SER A 64 -2.42 -8.24 39.15
CA SER A 64 -1.67 -7.86 37.97
C SER A 64 -0.65 -8.92 37.64
N LEU A 65 -0.40 -9.10 36.34
CA LEU A 65 0.65 -9.94 35.81
C LEU A 65 1.56 -9.07 34.97
N VAL A 66 2.84 -9.10 35.28
CA VAL A 66 3.86 -8.45 34.45
C VAL A 66 4.85 -9.53 34.01
N LEU A 67 5.00 -9.68 32.71
CA LEU A 67 5.99 -10.53 32.07
C LEU A 67 7.08 -9.65 31.49
N GLY A 68 8.30 -9.82 31.98
CA GLY A 68 9.48 -9.10 31.49
C GLY A 68 9.93 -9.51 30.10
N PRO A 69 11.12 -9.11 29.67
CA PRO A 69 11.59 -9.29 28.30
C PRO A 69 11.48 -10.73 27.83
N SER A 70 10.76 -10.97 26.74
CA SER A 70 10.48 -12.30 26.22
C SER A 70 10.59 -12.32 24.70
N ALA A 71 10.96 -13.48 24.16
CA ALA A 71 11.12 -13.67 22.73
C ALA A 71 10.69 -15.07 22.30
N LEU A 72 10.02 -15.14 21.14
CA LEU A 72 9.76 -16.36 20.41
C LEU A 72 10.79 -16.47 19.29
N LEU A 73 11.53 -17.56 19.27
CA LEU A 73 12.62 -17.82 18.32
C LEU A 73 12.24 -19.00 17.43
N ASP A 74 12.75 -19.03 16.21
CA ASP A 74 12.65 -20.19 15.31
C ASP A 74 13.70 -21.27 15.65
N ASP A 75 13.73 -22.35 14.87
CA ASP A 75 14.71 -23.44 15.01
C ASP A 75 16.15 -22.97 14.82
N GLN A 76 16.37 -21.83 14.16
CA GLN A 76 17.69 -21.23 13.93
C GLN A 76 18.07 -20.20 15.02
N GLN A 77 17.28 -20.13 16.10
CA GLN A 77 17.45 -19.17 17.20
C GLN A 77 17.30 -17.69 16.76
N GLN A 78 16.61 -17.43 15.64
CA GLN A 78 16.28 -16.08 15.20
C GLN A 78 14.97 -15.62 15.84
N ALA A 79 14.96 -14.40 16.39
CA ALA A 79 13.76 -13.87 17.00
C ALA A 79 12.70 -13.58 15.94
N LEU A 80 11.56 -14.26 16.05
CA LEU A 80 10.36 -14.03 15.23
C LEU A 80 9.56 -12.85 15.78
N VAL A 81 9.33 -12.90 17.11
CA VAL A 81 8.62 -11.87 17.87
C VAL A 81 9.29 -11.72 19.21
N SER A 82 9.45 -10.50 19.69
CA SER A 82 9.95 -10.20 21.03
C SER A 82 9.23 -8.98 21.61
N PHE A 83 9.29 -8.80 22.92
CA PHE A 83 8.77 -7.62 23.59
C PHE A 83 9.55 -7.37 24.89
N GLU A 84 9.51 -6.15 25.41
CA GLU A 84 10.18 -5.78 26.66
C GLU A 84 9.30 -6.03 27.88
N GLU A 85 7.99 -5.78 27.77
CA GLU A 85 7.05 -6.01 28.88
C GLU A 85 5.65 -6.31 28.34
N LEU A 86 4.99 -7.29 28.99
CA LEU A 86 3.55 -7.53 28.85
C LEU A 86 2.93 -7.37 30.24
N LYS A 87 2.06 -6.36 30.39
CA LYS A 87 1.30 -6.10 31.63
C LYS A 87 -0.16 -6.43 31.41
N LEU A 88 -0.73 -7.26 32.29
CA LEU A 88 -2.13 -7.63 32.29
C LEU A 88 -2.74 -7.34 33.66
N ILE A 89 -3.90 -6.71 33.68
CA ILE A 89 -4.68 -6.44 34.91
C ILE A 89 -6.03 -7.14 34.77
N PRO A 90 -6.20 -8.33 35.40
CA PRO A 90 -7.46 -9.08 35.34
C PRO A 90 -8.54 -8.45 36.21
N ALA A 91 -9.78 -8.37 35.68
CA ALA A 91 -10.97 -7.99 36.40
C ALA A 91 -11.69 -9.24 36.98
N LEU A 92 -11.11 -9.85 38.03
CA LEU A 92 -11.55 -11.17 38.53
C LEU A 92 -13.04 -11.24 38.86
N LYS A 93 -13.61 -10.21 39.51
CA LYS A 93 -15.03 -10.13 39.84
C LYS A 93 -15.89 -10.08 38.57
N ALA A 94 -15.52 -9.29 37.60
CA ALA A 94 -16.24 -9.17 36.33
C ALA A 94 -16.14 -10.47 35.53
N SER A 95 -14.95 -11.11 35.50
CA SER A 95 -14.74 -12.40 34.84
C SER A 95 -15.64 -13.49 35.39
N TRP A 96 -15.77 -13.55 36.70
CA TRP A 96 -16.69 -14.52 37.36
C TRP A 96 -18.16 -14.25 37.06
N GLN A 97 -18.56 -12.98 37.14
CA GLN A 97 -19.96 -12.57 36.91
C GLN A 97 -20.41 -12.78 35.47
N GLN A 98 -19.54 -12.50 34.52
CA GLN A 98 -19.85 -12.57 33.09
C GLN A 98 -19.52 -13.94 32.46
N ARG A 99 -18.92 -14.86 33.21
CA ARG A 99 -18.36 -16.13 32.69
C ARG A 99 -17.49 -15.91 31.45
N ALA A 100 -16.68 -14.85 31.46
CA ALA A 100 -15.85 -14.37 30.37
C ALA A 100 -14.45 -14.03 30.87
N LEU A 101 -13.47 -13.95 29.99
CA LEU A 101 -12.17 -13.41 30.33
C LEU A 101 -12.26 -11.87 30.27
N VAL A 102 -12.26 -11.23 31.43
CA VAL A 102 -12.31 -9.76 31.53
C VAL A 102 -10.98 -9.23 32.07
N LEU A 103 -10.33 -8.36 31.30
CA LEU A 103 -9.15 -7.62 31.72
C LEU A 103 -9.53 -6.13 31.84
N GLU A 104 -9.06 -5.46 32.89
CA GLU A 104 -9.15 -4.00 32.98
C GLU A 104 -8.19 -3.34 32.02
N GLU A 105 -6.97 -3.86 31.96
CA GLU A 105 -5.88 -3.33 31.11
C GLU A 105 -5.03 -4.49 30.56
N ALA A 106 -4.61 -4.35 29.31
CA ALA A 106 -3.56 -5.14 28.69
C ALA A 106 -2.61 -4.19 27.94
N THR A 107 -1.35 -4.16 28.34
CA THR A 107 -0.33 -3.28 27.73
C THR A 107 0.87 -4.11 27.30
N LEU A 108 1.26 -3.98 26.03
CA LEU A 108 2.44 -4.60 25.43
C LEU A 108 3.45 -3.52 25.05
N THR A 109 4.61 -3.54 25.69
CA THR A 109 5.67 -2.54 25.53
C THR A 109 6.79 -3.04 24.62
N ALA A 110 7.18 -2.21 23.67
CA ALA A 110 8.27 -2.43 22.72
C ALA A 110 8.21 -3.79 21.99
N PRO A 111 7.03 -4.23 21.48
CA PRO A 111 7.01 -5.43 20.68
C PRO A 111 7.79 -5.24 19.38
N ARG A 112 8.54 -6.26 18.99
CA ARG A 112 9.32 -6.31 17.75
C ARG A 112 8.93 -7.56 16.98
N ALA A 113 8.70 -7.42 15.68
CA ALA A 113 8.46 -8.54 14.80
C ALA A 113 9.18 -8.31 13.46
N ASP A 114 9.86 -9.35 12.98
CA ASP A 114 10.55 -9.34 11.70
C ASP A 114 9.84 -10.26 10.71
N LEU A 115 9.10 -9.66 9.77
CA LEU A 115 8.42 -10.37 8.71
C LEU A 115 9.35 -10.51 7.50
N VAL A 116 9.82 -11.72 7.24
CA VAL A 116 10.68 -12.04 6.10
C VAL A 116 9.89 -12.83 5.07
N ARG A 117 9.77 -12.28 3.86
CA ARG A 117 9.26 -13.04 2.72
C ARG A 117 10.36 -13.95 2.20
N LEU A 118 10.07 -15.24 2.16
CA LEU A 118 10.95 -16.29 1.65
C LEU A 118 10.70 -16.55 0.16
N GLU A 119 11.48 -17.44 -0.44
CA GLU A 119 11.20 -17.90 -1.80
C GLU A 119 9.87 -18.65 -1.84
N ASP A 120 9.10 -18.41 -2.92
CA ASP A 120 7.79 -19.01 -3.10
C ASP A 120 7.95 -20.50 -3.39
N LEU A 121 7.17 -21.35 -2.71
CA LEU A 121 7.06 -22.78 -3.03
C LEU A 121 5.75 -23.01 -3.79
N LYS A 122 5.85 -23.66 -4.95
CA LYS A 122 4.68 -23.96 -5.81
C LYS A 122 3.86 -22.73 -6.20
N GLY A 123 4.47 -21.53 -6.22
CA GLY A 123 3.81 -20.28 -6.54
C GLY A 123 3.05 -19.61 -5.38
N GLU A 124 3.14 -20.16 -4.18
CA GLU A 124 2.55 -19.59 -2.97
C GLU A 124 3.58 -18.76 -2.21
N ALA A 125 3.17 -17.53 -1.81
CA ALA A 125 4.03 -16.64 -1.05
C ALA A 125 4.24 -17.20 0.37
N ARG A 126 5.50 -17.31 0.80
CA ARG A 126 5.90 -17.80 2.11
C ARG A 126 6.50 -16.69 2.96
N PHE A 127 6.25 -16.78 4.25
CA PHE A 127 6.82 -15.86 5.24
C PHE A 127 7.37 -16.66 6.42
N ASN A 128 8.51 -16.20 6.98
CA ASN A 128 9.11 -16.83 8.16
C ASN A 128 8.12 -17.00 9.32
N LEU A 129 7.33 -15.97 9.62
CA LEU A 129 6.31 -16.01 10.68
C LEU A 129 5.21 -17.03 10.39
N THR A 130 4.69 -17.08 9.16
CA THR A 130 3.64 -18.06 8.82
C THR A 130 4.15 -19.48 8.82
N ASP A 131 5.39 -19.69 8.36
CA ASP A 131 6.00 -21.02 8.33
C ASP A 131 6.33 -21.52 9.74
N ALA A 132 6.92 -20.67 10.57
CA ALA A 132 7.23 -21.00 11.95
C ALA A 132 5.97 -21.27 12.80
N LEU A 133 4.89 -20.54 12.53
CA LEU A 133 3.63 -20.66 13.26
C LEU A 133 2.64 -21.63 12.59
N ALA A 134 2.98 -22.20 11.43
CA ALA A 134 2.08 -23.10 10.69
C ALA A 134 1.62 -24.29 11.53
N SER A 135 2.51 -24.86 12.33
CA SER A 135 2.21 -25.96 13.24
C SER A 135 1.28 -25.56 14.40
N LEU A 136 1.40 -24.32 14.90
CA LEU A 136 0.51 -23.76 15.94
C LEU A 136 -0.87 -23.40 15.36
N LEU A 137 -0.92 -23.01 14.08
CA LEU A 137 -2.13 -22.57 13.40
C LEU A 137 -2.80 -23.69 12.61
N ALA A 138 -2.18 -24.88 12.53
CA ALA A 138 -2.78 -26.06 11.93
C ALA A 138 -4.06 -26.40 12.70
N PRO A 139 -5.19 -26.65 12.00
CA PRO A 139 -6.37 -27.16 12.67
C PRO A 139 -5.98 -28.45 13.39
N ALA A 140 -6.38 -28.56 14.67
CA ALA A 140 -6.18 -29.80 15.41
C ALA A 140 -6.73 -30.98 14.58
N PRO A 141 -6.02 -32.15 14.53
CA PRO A 141 -6.56 -33.31 13.86
C PRO A 141 -7.95 -33.54 14.41
N GLU A 142 -8.93 -33.80 13.53
CA GLU A 142 -10.37 -33.92 13.83
C GLU A 142 -10.65 -34.82 15.02
N GLN A 143 -10.39 -34.36 16.22
CA GLN A 143 -11.13 -34.78 17.38
C GLN A 143 -12.39 -33.93 17.33
N THR A 144 -13.50 -34.58 17.05
CA THR A 144 -14.83 -33.97 17.06
C THR A 144 -14.91 -33.05 18.26
N PRO A 145 -15.00 -31.71 18.07
CA PRO A 145 -15.15 -30.82 19.22
C PRO A 145 -16.39 -31.28 19.97
N PRO A 146 -16.39 -31.32 21.30
CA PRO A 146 -17.64 -31.55 22.02
C PRO A 146 -18.62 -30.50 21.50
N ALA A 147 -19.77 -30.94 21.03
CA ALA A 147 -20.76 -30.15 20.26
C ALA A 147 -21.34 -28.91 20.99
N SER A 148 -20.68 -28.41 22.04
CA SER A 148 -21.16 -27.33 22.90
C SER A 148 -20.09 -26.44 23.53
N ALA A 149 -18.89 -26.36 22.97
CA ALA A 149 -17.92 -25.37 23.46
C ALA A 149 -18.27 -23.99 22.88
N GLU A 150 -19.07 -23.21 23.59
CA GLU A 150 -19.28 -21.80 23.29
C GLU A 150 -17.92 -21.08 23.29
N PRO A 151 -17.64 -20.20 22.29
CA PRO A 151 -16.40 -19.45 22.25
C PRO A 151 -16.26 -18.60 23.52
N VAL A 152 -15.07 -18.66 24.15
CA VAL A 152 -14.81 -17.86 25.36
C VAL A 152 -14.85 -16.38 24.99
N LEU A 153 -15.77 -15.64 25.60
CA LEU A 153 -15.87 -14.21 25.46
C LEU A 153 -14.68 -13.54 26.16
N VAL A 154 -13.96 -12.68 25.42
CA VAL A 154 -12.85 -11.86 25.93
C VAL A 154 -13.24 -10.40 25.89
N THR A 155 -13.10 -9.71 27.01
CA THR A 155 -13.31 -8.26 27.09
C THR A 155 -12.10 -7.59 27.76
N ILE A 156 -11.60 -6.52 27.19
CA ILE A 156 -10.46 -5.77 27.71
C ILE A 156 -10.86 -4.30 27.79
N GLY A 157 -10.83 -3.69 28.98
CA GLY A 157 -11.19 -2.29 29.17
C GLY A 157 -10.25 -1.32 28.47
N LYS A 158 -8.96 -1.61 28.47
CA LYS A 158 -7.94 -0.84 27.74
C LYS A 158 -6.88 -1.80 27.19
N LEU A 159 -6.74 -1.82 25.87
CA LEU A 159 -5.66 -2.55 25.19
C LEU A 159 -4.70 -1.55 24.56
N SER A 160 -3.41 -1.65 24.91
CA SER A 160 -2.37 -0.77 24.38
C SER A 160 -1.16 -1.56 23.88
N VAL A 161 -0.63 -1.13 22.76
CA VAL A 161 0.72 -1.48 22.30
C VAL A 161 1.52 -0.19 22.22
N GLU A 162 2.69 -0.19 22.81
CA GLU A 162 3.53 0.99 22.91
C GLU A 162 4.94 0.72 22.39
N GLN A 163 5.53 1.70 21.68
CA GLN A 163 6.92 1.65 21.18
C GLN A 163 7.23 0.42 20.30
N GLY A 164 6.25 -0.14 19.64
CA GLY A 164 6.42 -1.32 18.78
C GLY A 164 7.29 -1.03 17.56
N ARG A 165 7.87 -2.09 17.01
CA ARG A 165 8.59 -2.09 15.75
C ARG A 165 8.21 -3.31 14.92
N LEU A 166 7.83 -3.08 13.68
CA LEU A 166 7.60 -4.13 12.68
C LEU A 166 8.55 -3.89 11.51
N SER A 167 9.37 -4.86 11.16
CA SER A 167 10.18 -4.83 9.95
C SER A 167 9.64 -5.81 8.90
N TYR A 168 9.75 -5.42 7.65
CA TYR A 168 9.49 -6.28 6.51
C TYR A 168 10.73 -6.35 5.62
N ARG A 169 11.10 -7.55 5.21
CA ARG A 169 12.19 -7.80 4.27
C ARG A 169 11.78 -8.89 3.27
N ASP A 170 12.01 -8.63 2.00
CA ASP A 170 11.88 -9.64 0.94
C ASP A 170 13.26 -10.23 0.67
N SER A 171 13.47 -11.52 1.00
CA SER A 171 14.75 -12.21 0.81
C SER A 171 14.96 -12.70 -0.61
N ARG A 172 13.95 -12.60 -1.48
CA ARG A 172 14.05 -12.96 -2.88
C ARG A 172 14.96 -11.98 -3.64
N LYS A 173 15.38 -12.36 -4.85
CA LYS A 173 16.14 -11.47 -5.72
C LYS A 173 15.31 -10.23 -6.06
N GLN A 174 15.95 -9.06 -6.10
CA GLN A 174 15.29 -7.79 -6.43
C GLN A 174 14.60 -7.81 -7.82
N SER A 175 15.06 -8.66 -8.73
CA SER A 175 14.43 -8.88 -10.04
C SER A 175 13.19 -9.79 -10.00
N SER A 176 12.85 -10.37 -8.86
CA SER A 176 11.69 -11.24 -8.73
C SER A 176 10.38 -10.45 -8.89
N PRO A 177 9.37 -11.00 -9.60
CA PRO A 177 8.09 -10.34 -9.76
C PRO A 177 7.47 -9.99 -8.40
N GLY A 178 7.06 -8.72 -8.23
CA GLY A 178 6.45 -8.25 -6.98
C GLY A 178 7.41 -8.21 -5.79
N TRP A 179 8.73 -8.15 -6.01
CA TRP A 179 9.68 -7.87 -4.95
C TRP A 179 9.40 -6.49 -4.33
N VAL A 180 9.47 -6.41 -3.01
CA VAL A 180 9.20 -5.19 -2.25
C VAL A 180 10.45 -4.82 -1.45
N PRO A 181 10.90 -3.55 -1.48
CA PRO A 181 12.03 -3.10 -0.68
C PRO A 181 11.75 -3.23 0.82
N PRO A 182 12.80 -3.29 1.65
CA PRO A 182 12.64 -3.31 3.09
C PRO A 182 11.81 -2.13 3.61
N LEU A 183 10.91 -2.42 4.54
CA LEU A 183 10.03 -1.45 5.20
C LEU A 183 10.11 -1.62 6.69
N THR A 184 10.10 -0.51 7.43
CA THR A 184 9.94 -0.54 8.88
C THR A 184 8.75 0.32 9.30
N LEU A 185 8.03 -0.17 10.30
CA LEU A 185 7.08 0.61 11.09
C LEU A 185 7.69 0.77 12.48
N ASP A 186 8.17 1.96 12.76
CA ASP A 186 8.83 2.31 14.02
C ASP A 186 7.88 3.11 14.90
N LYS A 187 8.12 3.09 16.22
CA LYS A 187 7.30 3.79 17.21
C LYS A 187 5.82 3.42 17.08
N LEU A 188 5.55 2.17 16.74
CA LEU A 188 4.19 1.69 16.58
C LEU A 188 3.47 1.77 17.93
N ALA A 189 2.35 2.48 17.94
CA ALA A 189 1.46 2.58 19.06
C ALA A 189 0.05 2.22 18.59
N LEU A 190 -0.59 1.28 19.28
CA LEU A 190 -1.98 0.89 19.07
C LEU A 190 -2.74 1.08 20.37
N HIS A 191 -3.88 1.73 20.32
CA HIS A 191 -4.73 1.97 21.46
C HIS A 191 -6.19 1.63 21.14
N LEU A 192 -6.76 0.71 21.91
CA LEU A 192 -8.18 0.37 21.92
C LEU A 192 -8.74 0.76 23.29
N PRO A 193 -9.60 1.76 23.39
CA PRO A 193 -10.24 2.17 24.64
C PRO A 193 -11.26 1.15 25.17
N GLY A 194 -11.50 0.09 24.44
CA GLY A 194 -12.31 -1.07 24.79
C GLY A 194 -12.15 -2.11 23.71
N PHE A 195 -12.06 -3.39 24.07
CA PHE A 195 -11.99 -4.51 23.16
C PHE A 195 -12.93 -5.62 23.61
N SER A 196 -13.66 -6.20 22.67
CA SER A 196 -14.52 -7.36 22.91
C SER A 196 -14.50 -8.31 21.72
N THR A 197 -14.53 -9.61 22.01
CA THR A 197 -14.73 -10.66 21.00
C THR A 197 -16.19 -10.99 20.78
N ALA A 198 -17.14 -10.31 21.44
CA ALA A 198 -18.56 -10.52 21.20
C ALA A 198 -18.95 -10.15 19.77
N GLU A 199 -19.84 -10.96 19.18
CA GLU A 199 -20.35 -10.72 17.84
C GLU A 199 -21.11 -9.39 17.75
N GLY A 200 -20.90 -8.63 16.69
CA GLY A 200 -21.54 -7.35 16.44
C GLY A 200 -20.99 -6.19 17.27
N VAL A 201 -20.00 -6.39 18.13
CA VAL A 201 -19.36 -5.33 18.90
C VAL A 201 -18.26 -4.67 18.09
N LEU A 202 -18.42 -3.38 17.82
CA LEU A 202 -17.39 -2.58 17.15
C LEU A 202 -16.35 -2.11 18.15
N ASN A 203 -15.10 -2.48 17.90
CA ASN A 203 -13.95 -2.13 18.73
C ASN A 203 -13.25 -0.90 18.12
N PRO A 204 -13.35 0.28 18.75
CA PRO A 204 -12.66 1.46 18.27
C PRO A 204 -11.15 1.32 18.48
N TYR A 205 -10.36 1.81 17.52
CA TYR A 205 -8.90 1.77 17.63
C TYR A 205 -8.23 2.99 17.02
N ARG A 206 -7.04 3.28 17.52
CA ARG A 206 -6.10 4.25 16.96
C ARG A 206 -4.73 3.59 16.86
N LEU A 207 -4.17 3.58 15.67
CA LEU A 207 -2.83 3.12 15.39
C LEU A 207 -2.01 4.28 14.85
N SER A 208 -0.83 4.46 15.37
CA SER A 208 0.17 5.37 14.83
C SER A 208 1.51 4.67 14.71
N ALA A 209 2.28 5.04 13.69
CA ALA A 209 3.62 4.55 13.47
C ALA A 209 4.42 5.55 12.62
N THR A 210 5.71 5.30 12.48
CA THR A 210 6.56 6.03 11.55
C THR A 210 7.12 5.03 10.53
N VAL A 211 6.82 5.23 9.25
CA VAL A 211 7.33 4.40 8.15
C VAL A 211 8.77 4.82 7.85
N ASN A 212 9.70 3.83 7.88
CA ASN A 212 11.12 4.04 7.64
C ASN A 212 11.68 5.24 8.42
N GLU A 213 11.32 5.34 9.73
CA GLU A 213 11.76 6.35 10.69
C GLU A 213 11.40 7.81 10.37
N LYS A 214 10.73 8.08 9.24
CA LYS A 214 10.50 9.44 8.73
C LYS A 214 9.04 9.80 8.52
N SER A 215 8.26 8.88 7.97
CA SER A 215 6.94 9.22 7.43
C SER A 215 5.84 8.79 8.40
N PRO A 216 5.04 9.72 8.94
CA PRO A 216 4.00 9.38 9.88
C PRO A 216 2.88 8.58 9.20
N LEU A 217 2.47 7.50 9.85
CA LEU A 217 1.29 6.70 9.52
C LEU A 217 0.29 6.82 10.67
N LYS A 218 -0.96 7.10 10.35
CA LYS A 218 -2.08 7.08 11.31
C LYS A 218 -3.22 6.29 10.71
N VAL A 219 -3.79 5.41 11.50
CA VAL A 219 -4.99 4.66 11.14
C VAL A 219 -5.93 4.70 12.34
N GLU A 220 -7.15 5.12 12.13
CA GLU A 220 -8.17 5.14 13.16
C GLU A 220 -9.48 4.58 12.63
N GLY A 221 -10.23 3.92 13.47
CA GLY A 221 -11.45 3.29 13.03
C GLY A 221 -12.09 2.43 14.11
N GLU A 222 -12.97 1.56 13.66
CA GLU A 222 -13.62 0.55 14.47
C GLU A 222 -13.74 -0.76 13.66
N PHE A 223 -13.69 -1.89 14.33
CA PHE A 223 -13.82 -3.21 13.72
C PHE A 223 -14.57 -4.19 14.62
N ASP A 224 -15.26 -5.12 14.02
CA ASP A 224 -15.84 -6.30 14.67
C ASP A 224 -14.86 -7.47 14.52
N MET A 225 -14.42 -8.03 15.64
CA MET A 225 -13.43 -9.10 15.66
C MET A 225 -13.97 -10.39 15.02
N MET A 226 -15.26 -10.69 15.19
CA MET A 226 -15.87 -11.94 14.74
C MET A 226 -16.15 -11.91 13.22
N SER A 227 -16.78 -10.87 12.73
CA SER A 227 -17.13 -10.75 11.32
C SER A 227 -15.96 -10.21 10.47
N GLY A 228 -14.98 -9.53 11.09
CA GLY A 228 -13.94 -8.79 10.40
C GLY A 228 -14.46 -7.55 9.68
N ALA A 229 -15.72 -7.17 9.90
CA ALA A 229 -16.27 -5.92 9.40
C ALA A 229 -15.64 -4.72 10.11
N GLY A 230 -15.55 -3.58 9.43
CA GLY A 230 -14.98 -2.39 10.04
C GLY A 230 -14.94 -1.21 9.10
N LYS A 231 -14.64 -0.05 9.65
CA LYS A 231 -14.44 1.18 8.88
C LYS A 231 -13.43 2.07 9.59
N GLY A 232 -12.80 2.94 8.81
CA GLY A 232 -11.84 3.86 9.39
C GLY A 232 -11.21 4.77 8.37
N ASN A 233 -10.23 5.53 8.84
CA ASN A 233 -9.44 6.45 8.05
C ASN A 233 -7.97 6.10 8.15
N LEU A 234 -7.25 6.25 7.04
CA LEU A 234 -5.81 6.09 6.96
C LEU A 234 -5.21 7.40 6.46
N SER A 235 -4.15 7.84 7.11
CA SER A 235 -3.32 8.96 6.68
C SER A 235 -1.86 8.55 6.69
N LEU A 236 -1.22 8.63 5.53
CA LEU A 236 0.20 8.36 5.34
C LEU A 236 0.88 9.65 4.91
N GLY A 237 1.86 10.09 5.68
CA GLY A 237 2.69 11.24 5.35
C GLY A 237 3.64 10.97 4.19
N LYS A 238 4.51 11.93 3.92
CA LYS A 238 5.43 11.87 2.78
C LYS A 238 6.41 10.70 2.91
N VAL A 239 6.22 9.67 2.10
CA VAL A 239 7.12 8.52 1.98
C VAL A 239 7.98 8.69 0.75
N ALA A 240 9.31 8.53 0.90
CA ALA A 240 10.22 8.48 -0.24
C ALA A 240 9.90 7.24 -1.11
N ILE A 241 9.64 7.45 -2.40
CA ILE A 241 9.24 6.36 -3.31
C ILE A 241 10.38 5.85 -4.18
N ALA A 242 11.53 6.53 -4.23
CA ALA A 242 12.70 6.05 -4.96
C ALA A 242 13.16 4.62 -4.56
N PRO A 243 13.13 4.21 -3.29
CA PRO A 243 13.44 2.82 -2.90
C PRO A 243 12.53 1.78 -3.55
N PHE A 244 11.32 2.17 -3.97
CA PHE A 244 10.35 1.30 -4.62
C PHE A 244 10.51 1.22 -6.15
N ALA A 245 11.54 1.87 -6.71
CA ALA A 245 11.83 1.83 -8.14
C ALA A 245 11.87 0.41 -8.75
N PRO A 246 12.34 -0.63 -8.05
CA PRO A 246 12.32 -2.00 -8.56
C PRO A 246 10.91 -2.54 -8.89
N LEU A 247 9.85 -2.00 -8.29
CA LEU A 247 8.48 -2.44 -8.56
C LEU A 247 8.02 -2.12 -9.99
N TRP A 248 8.50 -1.04 -10.58
CA TRP A 248 8.16 -0.66 -11.96
C TRP A 248 9.29 -0.85 -12.96
N ALA A 249 10.49 -1.22 -12.51
CA ALA A 249 11.60 -1.54 -13.40
C ALA A 249 11.25 -2.60 -14.48
N PRO A 250 10.39 -3.62 -14.23
CA PRO A 250 9.95 -4.54 -15.26
C PRO A 250 9.07 -3.91 -16.35
N TYR A 251 8.49 -2.73 -16.09
CA TYR A 251 7.52 -2.07 -16.98
C TYR A 251 8.08 -0.81 -17.64
N LEU A 252 9.16 -0.26 -17.08
CA LEU A 252 9.68 1.04 -17.48
C LEU A 252 11.20 1.04 -17.56
N LYS A 253 11.75 1.40 -18.72
CA LYS A 253 13.20 1.59 -18.95
C LYS A 253 13.67 2.95 -18.40
N ALA A 254 13.27 3.30 -17.19
CA ALA A 254 13.66 4.53 -16.53
C ALA A 254 13.80 4.28 -15.02
N THR A 255 14.66 5.05 -14.39
CA THR A 255 14.88 5.01 -12.95
C THR A 255 14.18 6.18 -12.29
N LEU A 256 13.42 5.89 -11.24
CA LEU A 256 12.88 6.92 -10.36
C LEU A 256 13.97 7.38 -9.39
N ALA A 257 14.52 8.56 -9.67
CA ALA A 257 15.62 9.09 -8.88
C ALA A 257 15.14 9.79 -7.61
N LYS A 258 13.98 10.45 -7.65
CA LYS A 258 13.38 11.18 -6.53
C LYS A 258 11.86 11.09 -6.60
N GLY A 259 11.23 11.28 -5.46
CA GLY A 259 9.79 11.39 -5.34
C GLY A 259 9.32 11.08 -3.93
N GLU A 260 8.21 11.69 -3.56
CA GLU A 260 7.52 11.49 -2.30
C GLU A 260 6.05 11.18 -2.57
N ALA A 261 5.47 10.26 -1.82
CA ALA A 261 4.05 9.96 -1.86
C ALA A 261 3.40 10.22 -0.51
N SER A 262 2.20 10.78 -0.51
CA SER A 262 1.33 10.87 0.65
C SER A 262 -0.08 10.46 0.27
N ALA A 263 -0.79 9.81 1.19
CA ALA A 263 -2.13 9.29 0.95
C ALA A 263 -3.05 9.53 2.14
N GLU A 264 -4.29 9.85 1.85
CA GLU A 264 -5.39 9.91 2.81
C GLU A 264 -6.57 9.14 2.21
N LEU A 265 -7.22 8.29 2.98
CA LEU A 265 -8.40 7.57 2.53
C LEU A 265 -9.27 7.12 3.70
N ALA A 266 -10.55 6.93 3.42
CA ALA A 266 -11.45 6.18 4.28
C ALA A 266 -11.67 4.78 3.70
N TYR A 267 -11.71 3.76 4.56
CA TYR A 267 -12.01 2.39 4.16
C TYR A 267 -13.24 1.87 4.88
N ARG A 268 -13.91 0.91 4.26
CA ARG A 268 -15.01 0.14 4.81
C ARG A 268 -14.85 -1.33 4.40
N LEU A 269 -14.97 -2.20 5.39
CA LEU A 269 -14.97 -3.65 5.24
C LEU A 269 -16.32 -4.17 5.73
N THR A 270 -16.97 -5.01 4.96
CA THR A 270 -18.26 -5.61 5.34
C THR A 270 -18.26 -7.09 5.00
N GLN A 271 -18.92 -7.90 5.83
CA GLN A 271 -19.08 -9.32 5.53
C GLN A 271 -20.04 -9.47 4.35
N GLY A 272 -19.56 -10.00 3.24
CA GLY A 272 -20.34 -10.33 2.05
C GLY A 272 -20.61 -11.81 1.91
N LYS A 273 -21.43 -12.20 0.91
CA LYS A 273 -21.77 -13.60 0.64
C LYS A 273 -20.58 -14.46 0.21
N GLN A 274 -19.56 -13.87 -0.41
CA GLN A 274 -18.38 -14.56 -0.95
C GLN A 274 -17.09 -14.23 -0.19
N GLY A 275 -17.19 -13.67 1.01
CA GLY A 275 -16.06 -13.20 1.82
C GLY A 275 -16.18 -11.72 2.17
N LEU A 276 -15.05 -11.08 2.42
CA LEU A 276 -15.00 -9.70 2.86
C LEU A 276 -15.12 -8.72 1.66
N ASP A 277 -16.16 -7.91 1.67
CA ASP A 277 -16.38 -6.80 0.75
C ASP A 277 -15.60 -5.59 1.21
N TRP A 278 -14.88 -4.93 0.31
CA TRP A 278 -14.08 -3.77 0.68
C TRP A 278 -14.32 -2.57 -0.23
N GLN A 279 -14.34 -1.41 0.37
CA GLN A 279 -14.50 -0.13 -0.30
C GLN A 279 -13.51 0.90 0.24
N LEU A 280 -12.93 1.70 -0.67
CA LEU A 280 -12.16 2.89 -0.33
C LEU A 280 -12.93 4.14 -0.80
N SER A 281 -12.89 5.18 -0.01
CA SER A 281 -13.58 6.44 -0.31
C SER A 281 -12.80 7.63 0.23
N LYS A 282 -13.20 8.84 -0.17
CA LYS A 282 -12.54 10.10 0.22
C LYS A 282 -11.03 10.08 -0.04
N GLY A 283 -10.59 9.22 -0.99
CA GLY A 283 -9.18 9.02 -1.23
C GLY A 283 -8.54 10.25 -1.86
N LYS A 284 -7.32 10.55 -1.39
CA LYS A 284 -6.42 11.55 -1.94
C LYS A 284 -5.02 10.96 -1.97
N LEU A 285 -4.40 10.99 -3.15
CA LEU A 285 -3.01 10.61 -3.35
C LEU A 285 -2.25 11.80 -3.91
N THR A 286 -1.14 12.13 -3.27
CA THR A 286 -0.25 13.19 -3.75
C THR A 286 1.15 12.62 -3.97
N LEU A 287 1.64 12.75 -5.19
CA LEU A 287 3.03 12.49 -5.54
C LEU A 287 3.73 13.85 -5.70
N ALA A 288 4.87 14.03 -5.06
CA ALA A 288 5.59 15.29 -5.07
C ALA A 288 7.06 15.10 -5.47
N ASN A 289 7.65 16.13 -6.08
CA ASN A 289 9.07 16.18 -6.43
C ASN A 289 9.56 14.96 -7.22
N TRP A 290 8.72 14.51 -8.15
CA TRP A 290 8.99 13.33 -8.96
C TRP A 290 10.05 13.61 -10.02
N GLN A 291 11.04 12.71 -10.14
CA GLN A 291 12.14 12.84 -11.09
C GLN A 291 12.50 11.48 -11.69
N LEU A 292 12.40 11.37 -13.01
CA LEU A 292 12.81 10.19 -13.77
C LEU A 292 14.13 10.46 -14.50
N THR A 293 15.00 9.46 -14.47
CA THR A 293 16.29 9.49 -15.18
C THR A 293 16.41 8.30 -16.12
N ARG A 294 17.14 8.48 -17.22
CA ARG A 294 17.59 7.39 -18.09
C ARG A 294 18.72 6.59 -17.42
N ASN A 295 19.11 5.48 -18.03
CA ASN A 295 20.13 4.57 -17.51
C ASN A 295 21.50 5.21 -17.20
N LYS A 296 21.79 6.37 -17.77
CA LYS A 296 23.03 7.15 -17.52
C LYS A 296 22.85 8.24 -16.45
N GLY A 297 21.73 8.26 -15.75
CA GLY A 297 21.42 9.27 -14.73
C GLY A 297 20.94 10.63 -15.30
N GLU A 298 20.74 10.73 -16.61
CA GLU A 298 20.22 11.95 -17.25
C GLU A 298 18.74 12.13 -16.96
N GLU A 299 18.35 13.25 -16.38
CA GLU A 299 16.96 13.60 -16.14
C GLU A 299 16.25 13.88 -17.47
N PHE A 300 15.12 13.22 -17.70
CA PHE A 300 14.30 13.47 -18.89
C PHE A 300 12.85 13.84 -18.56
N ALA A 301 12.38 13.51 -17.37
CA ALA A 301 11.02 13.87 -16.94
C ALA A 301 10.99 14.19 -15.45
N ARG A 302 10.25 15.23 -15.11
CA ARG A 302 9.97 15.60 -13.72
C ARG A 302 8.61 16.27 -13.61
N PHE A 303 8.07 16.29 -12.42
CA PHE A 303 6.94 17.16 -12.06
C PHE A 303 7.04 17.59 -10.59
N LYS A 304 6.44 18.75 -10.30
CA LYS A 304 6.37 19.27 -8.94
C LYS A 304 5.36 18.50 -8.10
N GLN A 305 4.18 18.23 -8.66
CA GLN A 305 3.09 17.54 -7.94
C GLN A 305 2.12 16.87 -8.92
N LEU A 306 1.72 15.65 -8.61
CA LEU A 306 0.51 15.00 -9.13
C LEU A 306 -0.45 14.78 -7.95
N ALA A 307 -1.64 15.36 -8.03
CA ALA A 307 -2.69 15.17 -7.04
C ALA A 307 -3.87 14.43 -7.66
N LEU A 308 -4.21 13.28 -7.09
CA LEU A 308 -5.43 12.53 -7.39
C LEU A 308 -6.39 12.72 -6.22
N THR A 309 -7.61 13.19 -6.50
CA THR A 309 -8.60 13.52 -5.48
C THR A 309 -9.94 12.84 -5.73
N GLY A 310 -10.71 12.62 -4.67
CA GLY A 310 -12.00 11.98 -4.74
C GLY A 310 -11.92 10.53 -5.18
N ILE A 311 -10.83 9.83 -4.82
CA ILE A 311 -10.64 8.42 -5.15
C ILE A 311 -11.68 7.59 -4.41
N ARG A 312 -12.43 6.79 -5.17
CA ARG A 312 -13.39 5.80 -4.69
C ARG A 312 -13.11 4.48 -5.39
N ILE A 313 -12.97 3.42 -4.62
CA ILE A 313 -12.74 2.07 -5.14
C ILE A 313 -13.75 1.14 -4.49
N ASP A 314 -14.48 0.40 -5.30
CA ASP A 314 -15.34 -0.70 -4.88
C ASP A 314 -14.75 -2.01 -5.44
N GLY A 315 -14.14 -2.80 -4.56
CA GLY A 315 -13.44 -4.02 -4.96
C GLY A 315 -14.39 -5.08 -5.53
N ASN A 316 -15.59 -5.17 -5.01
CA ASN A 316 -16.58 -6.16 -5.44
C ASN A 316 -17.22 -5.80 -6.78
N LYS A 317 -17.48 -4.52 -6.99
CA LYS A 317 -18.01 -4.03 -8.25
C LYS A 317 -16.92 -3.81 -9.30
N GLN A 318 -15.64 -3.96 -8.90
CA GLN A 318 -14.48 -3.66 -9.75
C GLN A 318 -14.56 -2.26 -10.38
N ARG A 319 -14.86 -1.27 -9.53
CA ARG A 319 -15.07 0.11 -9.94
C ARG A 319 -14.06 1.04 -9.29
N LEU A 320 -13.42 1.88 -10.11
CA LEU A 320 -12.51 2.95 -9.71
C LEU A 320 -13.05 4.29 -10.21
N GLU A 321 -13.27 5.23 -9.31
CA GLU A 321 -13.66 6.60 -9.66
C GLU A 321 -12.69 7.61 -9.08
N LEU A 322 -12.39 8.66 -9.85
CA LEU A 322 -11.61 9.81 -9.44
C LEU A 322 -12.37 11.09 -9.78
N ASP A 323 -12.36 12.06 -8.88
CA ASP A 323 -12.95 13.38 -9.18
C ASP A 323 -11.99 14.22 -10.00
N ALA A 324 -10.70 14.25 -9.64
CA ALA A 324 -9.72 15.01 -10.40
C ALA A 324 -8.31 14.40 -10.36
N ALA A 325 -7.59 14.58 -11.46
CA ALA A 325 -6.16 14.37 -11.59
C ALA A 325 -5.51 15.69 -11.99
N THR A 326 -4.69 16.28 -11.11
CA THR A 326 -4.01 17.56 -11.37
C THR A 326 -2.50 17.36 -11.36
N LEU A 327 -1.86 17.67 -12.49
CA LEU A 327 -0.40 17.59 -12.68
C LEU A 327 0.19 18.99 -12.76
N LYS A 328 1.07 19.34 -11.81
CA LYS A 328 1.69 20.67 -11.73
C LYS A 328 3.15 20.64 -12.18
N SER A 329 3.47 21.58 -13.05
CA SER A 329 4.81 21.83 -13.59
C SER A 329 5.50 20.56 -14.11
N PRO A 330 4.83 19.72 -14.95
CA PRO A 330 5.54 18.66 -15.62
C PRO A 330 6.55 19.26 -16.59
N ALA A 331 7.78 18.72 -16.59
CA ALA A 331 8.82 19.06 -17.54
C ALA A 331 9.33 17.77 -18.16
N ILE A 332 9.29 17.67 -19.47
CA ILE A 332 9.72 16.54 -20.26
C ILE A 332 10.76 16.98 -21.27
N THR A 333 11.84 16.22 -21.40
CA THR A 333 12.83 16.36 -22.46
C THR A 333 12.79 15.12 -23.35
N ALA A 334 12.49 15.31 -24.61
CA ALA A 334 12.42 14.28 -25.62
C ALA A 334 13.43 14.53 -26.74
N VAL A 335 13.93 13.45 -27.33
CA VAL A 335 14.81 13.51 -28.50
C VAL A 335 14.11 12.80 -29.66
N LEU A 336 14.01 13.50 -30.77
CA LEU A 336 13.59 12.94 -32.05
C LEU A 336 14.85 12.54 -32.81
N ASP A 337 15.01 11.27 -33.08
CA ASP A 337 16.20 10.75 -33.78
C ASP A 337 16.14 10.98 -35.28
N HIS A 338 17.20 10.55 -36.01
CA HIS A 338 17.28 10.63 -37.46
C HIS A 338 16.21 9.86 -38.21
N GLN A 339 15.55 8.88 -37.54
CA GLN A 339 14.47 8.07 -38.08
C GLN A 339 13.10 8.64 -37.69
N GLN A 340 13.07 9.85 -37.11
CA GLN A 340 11.86 10.51 -36.59
C GLN A 340 11.15 9.70 -35.49
N GLN A 341 11.90 8.91 -34.72
CA GLN A 341 11.39 8.19 -33.57
C GLN A 341 11.67 8.97 -32.29
N LEU A 342 10.65 9.11 -31.46
CA LEU A 342 10.80 9.70 -30.14
C LEU A 342 11.44 8.69 -29.19
N ASP A 343 12.52 9.09 -28.54
CA ASP A 343 13.22 8.31 -27.52
C ASP A 343 12.32 7.94 -26.33
N LEU A 344 11.18 8.60 -26.16
CA LEU A 344 10.16 8.26 -25.15
C LEU A 344 9.34 7.02 -25.52
N ALA A 345 9.27 6.65 -26.81
CA ALA A 345 8.48 5.51 -27.27
C ALA A 345 9.01 4.17 -26.71
N ASP A 346 10.33 4.09 -26.51
CA ASP A 346 11.02 2.89 -26.01
C ASP A 346 11.02 2.77 -24.48
N LEU A 347 10.47 3.72 -23.76
CA LEU A 347 10.48 3.70 -22.30
C LEU A 347 9.60 2.59 -21.71
N LEU A 348 8.52 2.24 -22.38
CA LEU A 348 7.64 1.18 -21.93
C LEU A 348 8.16 -0.19 -22.36
N ILE A 349 8.30 -1.12 -21.42
CA ILE A 349 8.66 -2.50 -21.69
C ILE A 349 7.40 -3.29 -22.01
N PRO A 350 7.24 -3.79 -23.26
CA PRO A 350 6.08 -4.62 -23.61
C PRO A 350 5.99 -5.86 -22.72
N GLN A 351 4.84 -6.06 -22.08
CA GLN A 351 4.61 -7.25 -21.27
C GLN A 351 4.27 -8.43 -22.18
N LYS A 352 5.05 -9.48 -22.07
CA LYS A 352 4.72 -10.75 -22.75
C LYS A 352 3.50 -11.35 -22.04
N THR A 353 2.41 -11.54 -22.75
CA THR A 353 1.30 -12.35 -22.25
C THR A 353 1.82 -13.75 -21.90
N PRO A 354 1.60 -14.27 -20.69
CA PRO A 354 2.05 -15.60 -20.32
C PRO A 354 1.44 -16.62 -21.30
N LYS A 355 2.27 -17.23 -22.15
CA LYS A 355 1.84 -18.38 -22.96
C LYS A 355 1.73 -19.57 -22.00
N GLY A 356 0.52 -20.03 -21.69
CA GLY A 356 0.27 -21.31 -21.02
C GLY A 356 -0.23 -21.29 -19.59
N GLY A 357 -0.66 -20.15 -19.03
CA GLY A 357 -1.46 -20.19 -17.80
C GLY A 357 -2.86 -20.73 -18.11
N LYS A 358 -3.35 -21.72 -17.33
CA LYS A 358 -4.78 -22.10 -17.36
C LYS A 358 -5.57 -20.80 -17.21
N GLN A 359 -6.30 -20.41 -18.27
CA GLN A 359 -7.27 -19.32 -18.16
C GLN A 359 -8.18 -19.64 -16.99
N PRO A 360 -8.42 -18.69 -16.06
CA PRO A 360 -9.45 -18.88 -15.05
C PRO A 360 -10.75 -19.23 -15.76
N ALA A 361 -11.44 -20.24 -15.30
CA ALA A 361 -12.64 -20.82 -15.92
C ALA A 361 -13.79 -19.82 -16.10
N THR A 362 -13.67 -18.63 -15.52
CA THR A 362 -14.60 -17.51 -15.71
C THR A 362 -13.77 -16.25 -15.99
N PRO A 363 -13.98 -15.54 -17.13
CA PRO A 363 -13.30 -14.27 -17.36
C PRO A 363 -13.68 -13.28 -16.26
N ALA A 364 -12.69 -12.79 -15.53
CA ALA A 364 -12.89 -11.75 -14.54
C ALA A 364 -13.53 -10.54 -15.22
N LYS A 365 -14.61 -9.99 -14.65
CA LYS A 365 -15.22 -8.76 -15.16
C LYS A 365 -14.14 -7.67 -15.25
N PRO A 366 -14.06 -6.94 -16.37
CA PRO A 366 -13.07 -5.87 -16.48
C PRO A 366 -13.40 -4.75 -15.47
N TRP A 367 -12.37 -4.14 -14.92
CA TRP A 367 -12.52 -2.97 -14.07
C TRP A 367 -13.15 -1.81 -14.83
N GLN A 368 -14.17 -1.23 -14.25
CA GLN A 368 -14.76 0.03 -14.73
C GLN A 368 -14.03 1.19 -14.06
N TRP A 369 -13.66 2.18 -14.84
CA TRP A 369 -13.02 3.37 -14.29
C TRP A 369 -13.66 4.64 -14.85
N ALA A 370 -13.62 5.70 -14.04
CA ALA A 370 -14.09 7.03 -14.41
C ALA A 370 -13.20 8.09 -13.74
N LEU A 371 -12.83 9.11 -14.51
CA LEU A 371 -12.10 10.29 -14.07
C LEU A 371 -12.86 11.51 -14.55
N LYS A 372 -13.36 12.35 -13.64
CA LYS A 372 -14.23 13.48 -14.01
C LYS A 372 -13.47 14.64 -14.65
N GLN A 373 -12.24 14.90 -14.21
CA GLN A 373 -11.43 15.99 -14.73
C GLN A 373 -9.94 15.68 -14.68
N THR A 374 -9.23 16.04 -15.74
CA THR A 374 -7.76 16.07 -15.78
C THR A 374 -7.28 17.49 -16.00
N ARG A 375 -6.27 17.91 -15.26
CA ARG A 375 -5.67 19.22 -15.38
C ARG A 375 -4.14 19.15 -15.39
N ILE A 376 -3.52 19.87 -16.32
CA ILE A 376 -2.07 20.13 -16.34
C ILE A 376 -1.87 21.63 -16.19
N ASP A 377 -1.04 22.03 -15.24
CA ASP A 377 -0.69 23.42 -15.00
C ASP A 377 0.81 23.61 -15.17
N GLN A 378 1.20 24.65 -15.91
CA GLN A 378 2.60 25.08 -16.09
C GLN A 378 3.51 23.97 -16.63
N GLY A 379 3.02 23.14 -17.54
CA GLY A 379 3.82 22.11 -18.19
C GLY A 379 4.87 22.69 -19.14
N SER A 380 5.93 21.92 -19.38
CA SER A 380 6.95 22.24 -20.37
C SER A 380 7.44 20.98 -21.10
N LEU A 381 7.73 21.13 -22.39
CA LEU A 381 8.29 20.08 -23.23
C LEU A 381 9.48 20.66 -23.98
N THR A 382 10.64 20.04 -23.85
CA THR A 382 11.81 20.35 -24.68
C THR A 382 12.02 19.22 -25.66
N LEU A 383 11.88 19.51 -26.96
CA LEU A 383 12.14 18.58 -28.03
C LEU A 383 13.48 18.91 -28.64
N THR A 384 14.39 17.94 -28.74
CA THR A 384 15.64 18.05 -29.48
C THR A 384 15.52 17.18 -30.73
N GLU A 385 15.57 17.80 -31.88
CA GLU A 385 15.51 17.13 -33.18
C GLU A 385 16.94 16.89 -33.69
N ALA A 386 17.32 15.61 -33.78
CA ALA A 386 18.65 15.16 -34.25
C ALA A 386 18.65 14.96 -35.76
N THR A 387 18.10 15.92 -36.54
CA THR A 387 18.16 15.89 -38.00
C THR A 387 19.53 16.36 -38.51
N SER A 388 19.88 16.00 -39.74
CA SER A 388 21.17 16.22 -40.40
C SER A 388 21.75 17.61 -40.20
N GLY A 389 22.70 17.75 -39.27
CA GLY A 389 23.37 19.02 -38.98
C GLY A 389 23.38 19.36 -37.48
N LYS A 390 23.15 20.62 -37.15
CA LYS A 390 23.07 21.06 -35.74
C LYS A 390 21.74 20.65 -35.14
N PRO A 391 21.73 19.99 -33.94
CA PRO A 391 20.49 19.64 -33.28
C PRO A 391 19.60 20.87 -33.02
N LEU A 392 18.38 20.83 -33.50
CA LEU A 392 17.40 21.89 -33.30
C LEU A 392 16.64 21.66 -32.00
N LYS A 393 16.78 22.56 -31.05
CA LYS A 393 16.01 22.54 -29.79
C LYS A 393 14.78 23.41 -29.91
N ARG A 394 13.64 22.85 -29.57
CA ARG A 394 12.35 23.53 -29.48
C ARG A 394 11.78 23.38 -28.06
N ALA A 395 11.37 24.46 -27.47
CA ALA A 395 10.78 24.47 -26.15
C ALA A 395 9.32 24.92 -26.25
N ILE A 396 8.43 24.11 -25.70
CA ILE A 396 7.03 24.45 -25.46
C ILE A 396 6.89 24.66 -23.97
N SER A 397 6.35 25.79 -23.57
CA SER A 397 6.23 26.19 -22.17
C SER A 397 4.80 26.61 -21.83
N ALA A 398 4.56 26.90 -20.56
CA ALA A 398 3.26 27.32 -20.05
C ALA A 398 2.10 26.39 -20.50
N ILE A 399 2.37 25.10 -20.67
CA ILE A 399 1.34 24.13 -21.07
C ILE A 399 0.30 24.07 -19.97
N ALA A 400 -0.93 24.47 -20.32
CA ALA A 400 -2.11 24.36 -19.49
C ALA A 400 -3.14 23.53 -20.25
N LEU A 401 -3.55 22.38 -19.68
CA LEU A 401 -4.53 21.47 -20.27
C LEU A 401 -5.66 21.23 -19.29
N THR A 402 -6.88 21.30 -19.79
CA THR A 402 -8.07 20.81 -19.07
C THR A 402 -8.80 19.83 -19.96
N LEU A 403 -9.07 18.65 -19.43
CA LEU A 403 -9.80 17.59 -20.11
C LEU A 403 -10.97 17.15 -19.22
N GLY A 404 -12.14 17.07 -19.83
CA GLY A 404 -13.38 16.66 -19.18
C GLY A 404 -13.44 15.17 -18.80
N PRO A 405 -14.62 14.62 -18.58
CA PRO A 405 -14.77 13.27 -18.06
C PRO A 405 -14.20 12.20 -19.01
N LEU A 406 -13.41 11.29 -18.49
CA LEU A 406 -12.92 10.09 -19.16
C LEU A 406 -13.36 8.84 -18.40
N GLY A 407 -13.57 7.74 -19.10
CA GLY A 407 -13.91 6.48 -18.43
C GLY A 407 -14.09 5.32 -19.42
N SER A 408 -14.10 4.12 -18.87
CA SER A 408 -14.31 2.89 -19.63
C SER A 408 -15.71 2.80 -20.28
N GLN A 409 -16.66 3.63 -19.82
CA GLN A 409 -18.04 3.68 -20.32
C GLN A 409 -18.42 5.06 -20.88
N THR A 410 -17.46 5.96 -21.08
CA THR A 410 -17.73 7.29 -21.63
C THR A 410 -18.00 7.17 -23.13
N ALA A 411 -19.27 7.27 -23.53
CA ALA A 411 -19.69 7.15 -24.92
C ALA A 411 -19.50 8.45 -25.73
N GLN A 412 -19.51 9.61 -25.07
CA GLN A 412 -19.40 10.91 -25.72
C GLN A 412 -17.98 11.47 -25.61
N PRO A 413 -17.49 12.17 -26.66
CA PRO A 413 -16.22 12.85 -26.58
C PRO A 413 -16.20 13.91 -25.47
N SER A 414 -15.09 13.98 -24.76
CA SER A 414 -14.87 14.88 -23.61
C SER A 414 -14.30 16.23 -24.06
N PRO A 415 -14.76 17.36 -23.50
CA PRO A 415 -14.22 18.65 -23.81
C PRO A 415 -12.73 18.72 -23.44
N LEU A 416 -11.91 19.26 -24.34
CA LEU A 416 -10.46 19.42 -24.19
C LEU A 416 -10.08 20.86 -24.54
N THR A 417 -9.43 21.53 -23.60
CA THR A 417 -8.77 22.80 -23.84
C THR A 417 -7.27 22.68 -23.55
N LEU A 418 -6.46 23.21 -24.45
CA LEU A 418 -5.01 23.25 -24.32
C LEU A 418 -4.51 24.65 -24.66
N ASN A 419 -3.67 25.23 -23.81
CA ASN A 419 -2.93 26.44 -24.09
C ASN A 419 -1.44 26.16 -23.90
N ALA A 420 -0.60 26.71 -24.75
CA ALA A 420 0.85 26.58 -24.67
C ALA A 420 1.56 27.78 -25.30
N ALA A 421 2.81 28.00 -24.91
CA ALA A 421 3.70 28.97 -25.54
C ALA A 421 4.86 28.22 -26.22
N LEU A 422 5.07 28.46 -27.51
CA LEU A 422 6.17 27.89 -28.29
C LEU A 422 7.48 28.66 -28.11
N ASP A 423 7.41 29.90 -27.74
CA ASP A 423 8.49 30.81 -27.35
C ASP A 423 7.88 32.01 -26.58
N THR A 424 8.64 33.08 -26.38
CA THR A 424 8.14 34.25 -25.65
C THR A 424 7.05 35.05 -26.41
N ARG A 425 6.83 34.78 -27.70
CA ARG A 425 5.91 35.56 -28.56
C ARG A 425 4.82 34.71 -29.19
N THR A 426 5.03 33.39 -29.31
CA THR A 426 4.12 32.48 -30.00
C THR A 426 3.27 31.73 -29.02
N THR A 427 1.96 31.89 -29.11
CA THR A 427 0.99 31.12 -28.32
C THR A 427 0.15 30.23 -29.21
N VAL A 428 -0.19 29.06 -28.70
CA VAL A 428 -1.09 28.08 -29.32
C VAL A 428 -2.20 27.73 -28.35
N ALA A 429 -3.42 27.81 -28.83
CA ALA A 429 -4.59 27.35 -28.09
C ALA A 429 -5.34 26.34 -28.94
N PHE A 430 -5.76 25.24 -28.30
CA PHE A 430 -6.67 24.25 -28.86
C PHE A 430 -7.94 24.20 -28.02
N ASP A 431 -9.07 24.18 -28.68
CA ASP A 431 -10.38 24.10 -28.06
C ASP A 431 -11.22 23.09 -28.84
N GLY A 432 -11.63 22.01 -28.17
CA GLY A 432 -12.30 20.91 -28.86
C GLY A 432 -12.73 19.76 -27.96
N THR A 433 -12.79 18.57 -28.53
CA THR A 433 -13.23 17.35 -27.87
C THR A 433 -12.33 16.16 -28.17
N LEU A 434 -12.15 15.27 -27.18
CA LEU A 434 -11.39 14.03 -27.26
C LEU A 434 -12.32 12.84 -27.00
N GLY A 435 -12.42 11.91 -27.94
CA GLY A 435 -13.04 10.60 -27.75
C GLY A 435 -11.97 9.52 -27.57
N LEU A 436 -12.21 8.54 -26.69
CA LEU A 436 -11.26 7.44 -26.45
C LEU A 436 -11.56 6.20 -27.29
N THR A 437 -12.84 5.92 -27.53
CA THR A 437 -13.25 4.70 -28.24
C THR A 437 -14.48 5.00 -29.13
N PRO A 438 -14.28 5.16 -30.48
CA PRO A 438 -12.99 5.22 -31.17
C PRO A 438 -12.21 6.49 -30.80
N PHE A 439 -10.87 6.45 -30.98
CA PHE A 439 -10.07 7.63 -30.75
C PHE A 439 -10.44 8.74 -31.77
N THR A 440 -10.91 9.86 -31.25
CA THR A 440 -11.29 11.04 -32.06
C THR A 440 -10.80 12.31 -31.40
N LEU A 441 -10.29 13.23 -32.21
CA LEU A 441 -9.88 14.56 -31.76
C LEU A 441 -10.48 15.57 -32.74
N ASN A 442 -11.43 16.38 -32.29
CA ASN A 442 -12.08 17.42 -33.08
C ASN A 442 -11.98 18.75 -32.35
N GLY A 443 -11.68 19.82 -33.10
CA GLY A 443 -11.60 21.14 -32.48
C GLY A 443 -10.95 22.17 -33.38
N ALA A 444 -10.73 23.35 -32.82
CA ALA A 444 -10.10 24.49 -33.46
C ALA A 444 -8.75 24.81 -32.83
N ILE A 445 -7.77 25.03 -33.66
CA ILE A 445 -6.45 25.54 -33.24
C ILE A 445 -6.41 27.04 -33.53
N ARG A 446 -6.04 27.82 -32.51
CA ARG A 446 -5.75 29.24 -32.65
C ARG A 446 -4.28 29.44 -32.34
N GLN A 447 -3.62 30.20 -33.22
CA GLN A 447 -2.20 30.48 -33.10
C GLN A 447 -1.96 31.97 -33.30
N GLN A 448 -1.07 32.55 -32.49
CA GLN A 448 -0.69 33.95 -32.58
C GLN A 448 0.84 34.09 -32.53
N GLY A 449 1.39 35.00 -33.32
CA GLY A 449 2.80 35.41 -33.26
C GLY A 449 3.81 34.35 -33.78
N LEU A 450 3.41 33.41 -34.68
CA LEU A 450 4.37 32.47 -35.27
C LEU A 450 5.31 33.18 -36.26
N PRO A 451 6.60 33.24 -36.00
CA PRO A 451 7.56 33.70 -36.98
C PRO A 451 7.61 32.72 -38.17
N LEU A 452 7.44 33.20 -39.39
CA LEU A 452 7.50 32.32 -40.59
C LEU A 452 8.87 31.65 -40.74
N THR A 453 9.92 32.22 -40.15
CA THR A 453 11.27 31.62 -40.06
C THR A 453 11.28 30.26 -39.33
N LEU A 454 10.34 29.99 -38.43
CA LEU A 454 10.22 28.69 -37.79
C LEU A 454 9.68 27.58 -38.74
N ALA A 455 8.92 28.00 -39.77
CA ALA A 455 8.42 27.08 -40.80
C ALA A 455 9.47 26.87 -41.93
N GLN A 456 10.51 27.67 -42.00
CA GLN A 456 11.53 27.64 -43.07
C GLN A 456 12.13 26.25 -43.32
N PRO A 457 12.56 25.46 -42.30
CA PRO A 457 13.13 24.14 -42.54
C PRO A 457 12.15 23.17 -43.24
N TYR A 458 10.85 23.31 -42.99
CA TYR A 458 9.81 22.49 -43.59
C TYR A 458 9.37 23.01 -44.98
N LEU A 459 9.36 24.32 -45.14
CA LEU A 459 8.99 24.96 -46.39
C LEU A 459 10.10 24.85 -47.46
N GLN A 460 11.35 24.82 -47.07
CA GLN A 460 12.49 24.66 -48.00
C GLN A 460 12.41 23.32 -48.77
N HIS A 461 11.93 22.26 -48.15
CA HIS A 461 11.72 20.97 -48.82
C HIS A 461 10.51 20.94 -49.73
N LEU A 462 9.47 21.72 -49.45
CA LEU A 462 8.24 21.77 -50.19
C LEU A 462 8.21 22.84 -51.31
N LEU A 463 8.79 23.99 -51.05
CA LEU A 463 8.61 25.16 -51.91
C LEU A 463 9.92 25.73 -52.49
N ARG A 464 11.10 25.24 -52.13
CA ARG A 464 12.42 25.82 -52.48
C ARG A 464 12.54 27.32 -52.28
N ILE A 465 11.82 27.88 -51.32
CA ILE A 465 11.80 29.31 -50.99
C ILE A 465 12.49 29.50 -49.64
N SER A 466 13.43 30.48 -49.57
CA SER A 466 13.97 30.94 -48.27
C SER A 466 13.12 32.15 -47.83
N VAL A 467 12.64 32.16 -46.62
CA VAL A 467 11.92 33.25 -45.98
C VAL A 467 12.86 34.06 -45.10
#